data_a7e8b8070c807e08ef399ac745eb66b6
#
_entry.id   a7e8b8070c807e08ef399ac745eb66b6
#
_cell.length_a   1.000
_cell.length_b   1.000
_cell.length_c   1.000
_cell.angle_alpha   90.00
_cell.angle_beta   90.00
_cell.angle_gamma   90.00
#
_symmetry.space_group_name_H-M   'P 1'
#
loop_
_entity.id
_entity.type
_entity.pdbx_description
1 polymer ?
#
loop_
_entity_poly.entity_id
_entity_poly.type
_entity_poly.pdbx_seq_one_letter_code
_entity_poly.pdbx_strand_id
1 'polypeptide(L)'
;MIRRMGKGDLDAVAAIWLDANREAHDFIPAAYWLGHFEEVRTALARAEVWVFETEARAEISGFIGLLGDYIAGIFVRREARSGGVGRQLLDHVKTSRGQLRLQVYRKNLRAAAFYRRRGSVSWRRAWIPRLGKRNFLWSGDGTARRADPRYARRMDIREVDT
;
A
#
# COMPACT_ATOMS: atom_id res chain seq x y z
N MET A 1 2.77 -12.52 14.05
CA MET A 1 3.37 -13.42 13.03
C MET A 1 3.03 -12.90 11.63
N ILE A 2 3.96 -13.04 10.63
CA ILE A 2 3.67 -12.68 9.23
C ILE A 2 3.44 -13.96 8.43
N ARG A 3 2.36 -14.00 7.65
CA ARG A 3 2.00 -15.12 6.77
C ARG A 3 1.31 -14.64 5.49
N ARG A 4 1.20 -15.51 4.50
CA ARG A 4 0.39 -15.25 3.31
C ARG A 4 -1.09 -15.13 3.70
N MET A 5 -1.80 -14.24 3.01
CA MET A 5 -3.24 -14.10 3.13
C MET A 5 -3.93 -15.39 2.70
N GLY A 6 -4.79 -15.94 3.53
CA GLY A 6 -5.69 -17.03 3.22
C GLY A 6 -7.05 -16.54 2.71
N LYS A 7 -7.87 -17.46 2.19
CA LYS A 7 -9.21 -17.10 1.68
C LYS A 7 -10.12 -16.48 2.74
N GLY A 8 -10.01 -16.93 3.98
CA GLY A 8 -10.80 -16.42 5.10
C GLY A 8 -10.39 -15.04 5.60
N ASP A 9 -9.23 -14.52 5.18
CA ASP A 9 -8.71 -13.22 5.62
C ASP A 9 -9.23 -12.06 4.76
N LEU A 10 -9.81 -12.33 3.60
CA LEU A 10 -10.11 -11.34 2.58
C LEU A 10 -10.98 -10.20 3.10
N ASP A 11 -12.01 -10.51 3.87
CA ASP A 11 -12.92 -9.50 4.40
C ASP A 11 -12.24 -8.60 5.43
N ALA A 12 -11.41 -9.18 6.30
CA ALA A 12 -10.63 -8.43 7.27
C ALA A 12 -9.59 -7.51 6.59
N VAL A 13 -8.92 -8.01 5.55
CA VAL A 13 -7.93 -7.26 4.77
C VAL A 13 -8.60 -6.11 4.01
N ALA A 14 -9.75 -6.37 3.37
CA ALA A 14 -10.51 -5.33 2.67
C ALA A 14 -11.03 -4.23 3.61
N ALA A 15 -11.49 -4.61 4.81
CA ALA A 15 -11.91 -3.64 5.84
C ALA A 15 -10.73 -2.76 6.29
N ILE A 16 -9.56 -3.35 6.54
CA ILE A 16 -8.34 -2.58 6.90
C ILE A 16 -7.96 -1.60 5.78
N TRP A 17 -8.07 -2.03 4.52
CA TRP A 17 -7.82 -1.15 3.37
C TRP A 17 -8.75 0.07 3.38
N LEU A 18 -10.04 -0.16 3.55
CA LEU A 18 -11.06 0.90 3.54
C LEU A 18 -10.82 1.91 4.66
N ASP A 19 -10.67 1.44 5.88
CA ASP A 19 -10.50 2.30 7.05
C ASP A 19 -9.20 3.10 6.98
N ALA A 20 -8.10 2.45 6.59
CA ALA A 20 -6.80 3.11 6.48
C ALA A 20 -6.79 4.21 5.40
N ASN A 21 -7.47 4.00 4.27
CA ASN A 21 -7.56 5.00 3.21
C ASN A 21 -8.44 6.18 3.62
N ARG A 22 -9.60 5.94 4.22
CA ARG A 22 -10.48 7.01 4.72
C ARG A 22 -9.77 7.91 5.74
N GLU A 23 -8.90 7.33 6.58
CA GLU A 23 -8.13 8.12 7.55
C GLU A 23 -6.92 8.84 6.94
N ALA A 24 -6.20 8.18 6.02
CA ALA A 24 -4.97 8.74 5.45
C ALA A 24 -5.23 9.81 4.38
N HIS A 25 -6.43 9.81 3.82
CA HIS A 25 -6.82 10.66 2.70
C HIS A 25 -8.14 11.40 3.01
N ASP A 26 -8.18 12.13 4.12
CA ASP A 26 -9.33 12.92 4.58
C ASP A 26 -9.78 13.99 3.57
N PHE A 27 -8.89 14.35 2.62
CA PHE A 27 -9.15 15.23 1.49
C PHE A 27 -9.87 14.53 0.32
N ILE A 28 -10.18 13.24 0.44
CA ILE A 28 -10.95 12.43 -0.54
C ILE A 28 -12.27 12.02 0.12
N PRO A 29 -13.43 12.26 -0.51
CA PRO A 29 -14.71 11.85 0.05
C PRO A 29 -14.79 10.37 0.37
N ALA A 30 -15.38 10.01 1.52
CA ALA A 30 -15.52 8.61 1.94
C ALA A 30 -16.31 7.76 0.93
N ALA A 31 -17.27 8.36 0.21
CA ALA A 31 -18.04 7.71 -0.83
C ALA A 31 -17.18 7.14 -1.97
N TYR A 32 -16.06 7.78 -2.27
CA TYR A 32 -15.10 7.28 -3.25
C TYR A 32 -14.54 5.92 -2.85
N TRP A 33 -14.04 5.79 -1.62
CA TRP A 33 -13.47 4.55 -1.11
C TRP A 33 -14.51 3.44 -1.02
N LEU A 34 -15.72 3.77 -0.62
CA LEU A 34 -16.85 2.85 -0.58
C LEU A 34 -17.24 2.37 -1.98
N GLY A 35 -17.27 3.27 -2.97
CA GLY A 35 -17.57 2.92 -4.36
C GLY A 35 -16.57 1.95 -5.00
N HIS A 36 -15.30 1.96 -4.54
CA HIS A 36 -14.25 1.08 -5.06
C HIS A 36 -14.02 -0.19 -4.19
N PHE A 37 -14.80 -0.37 -3.13
CA PHE A 37 -14.56 -1.43 -2.16
C PHE A 37 -14.58 -2.83 -2.79
N GLU A 38 -15.61 -3.16 -3.58
CA GLU A 38 -15.76 -4.48 -4.21
C GLU A 38 -14.70 -4.73 -5.29
N GLU A 39 -14.31 -3.70 -6.02
CA GLU A 39 -13.24 -3.80 -7.00
C GLU A 39 -11.91 -4.11 -6.32
N VAL A 40 -11.59 -3.41 -5.24
CA VAL A 40 -10.36 -3.63 -4.47
C VAL A 40 -10.39 -4.98 -3.77
N ARG A 41 -11.52 -5.40 -3.23
CA ARG A 41 -11.70 -6.72 -2.63
C ARG A 41 -11.41 -7.84 -3.65
N THR A 42 -11.91 -7.70 -4.87
CA THR A 42 -11.62 -8.63 -5.98
C THR A 42 -10.14 -8.62 -6.37
N ALA A 43 -9.51 -7.46 -6.40
CA ALA A 43 -8.09 -7.31 -6.71
C ALA A 43 -7.21 -7.93 -5.61
N LEU A 44 -7.54 -7.74 -4.34
CA LEU A 44 -6.84 -8.33 -3.20
C LEU A 44 -6.88 -9.87 -3.24
N ALA A 45 -7.99 -10.46 -3.66
CA ALA A 45 -8.12 -11.91 -3.79
C ALA A 45 -7.14 -12.53 -4.82
N ARG A 46 -6.64 -11.72 -5.77
CA ARG A 46 -5.73 -12.13 -6.85
C ARG A 46 -4.29 -11.65 -6.66
N ALA A 47 -4.07 -10.73 -5.73
CA ALA A 47 -2.77 -10.13 -5.46
C ALA A 47 -1.92 -11.04 -4.55
N GLU A 48 -0.63 -10.77 -4.52
CA GLU A 48 0.25 -11.29 -3.48
C GLU A 48 0.09 -10.44 -2.23
N VAL A 49 -0.54 -10.99 -1.19
CA VAL A 49 -0.78 -10.28 0.07
C VAL A 49 -0.15 -11.04 1.24
N TRP A 50 0.60 -10.31 2.06
CA TRP A 50 1.13 -10.78 3.34
C TRP A 50 0.42 -10.05 4.46
N VAL A 51 -0.05 -10.79 5.45
CA VAL A 51 -0.78 -10.28 6.62
C VAL A 51 0.08 -10.38 7.87
N PHE A 52 -0.10 -9.41 8.77
CA PHE A 52 0.44 -9.48 10.12
C PHE A 52 -0.69 -9.86 11.07
N GLU A 53 -0.58 -11.05 11.63
CA GLU A 53 -1.52 -11.62 12.59
C GLU A 53 -0.98 -11.47 14.02
N THR A 54 -1.80 -10.99 14.94
CA THR A 54 -1.47 -10.91 16.36
C THR A 54 -1.69 -12.26 17.03
N GLU A 55 -0.73 -12.71 17.82
CA GLU A 55 -0.81 -14.02 18.49
C GLU A 55 -1.94 -14.08 19.51
N ALA A 56 -2.17 -12.98 20.25
CA ALA A 56 -3.13 -12.96 21.34
C ALA A 56 -4.60 -13.16 20.91
N ARG A 57 -4.96 -12.83 19.67
CA ARG A 57 -6.35 -12.84 19.19
C ARG A 57 -6.55 -13.49 17.83
N ALA A 58 -5.48 -13.95 17.19
CA ALA A 58 -5.50 -14.40 15.80
C ALA A 58 -6.13 -13.37 14.84
N GLU A 59 -5.99 -12.08 15.14
CA GLU A 59 -6.55 -10.98 14.36
C GLU A 59 -5.50 -10.39 13.41
N ILE A 60 -5.93 -10.04 12.20
CA ILE A 60 -5.08 -9.33 11.26
C ILE A 60 -5.03 -7.86 11.66
N SER A 61 -3.84 -7.38 12.02
CA SER A 61 -3.59 -5.99 12.40
C SER A 61 -2.99 -5.13 11.28
N GLY A 62 -2.57 -5.76 10.18
CA GLY A 62 -2.09 -5.06 9.01
C GLY A 62 -1.72 -5.99 7.88
N PHE A 63 -1.50 -5.42 6.69
CA PHE A 63 -1.08 -6.18 5.53
C PHE A 63 -0.25 -5.34 4.55
N ILE A 64 0.49 -6.03 3.68
CA ILE A 64 1.15 -5.47 2.51
C ILE A 64 0.68 -6.19 1.25
N GLY A 65 0.27 -5.43 0.24
CA GLY A 65 -0.13 -5.93 -1.07
C GLY A 65 0.95 -5.68 -2.11
N LEU A 66 1.22 -6.68 -2.96
CA LEU A 66 2.28 -6.66 -3.96
C LEU A 66 1.76 -7.08 -5.33
N LEU A 67 2.31 -6.43 -6.36
CA LEU A 67 2.18 -6.79 -7.76
C LEU A 67 3.60 -6.93 -8.35
N GLY A 68 4.16 -8.13 -8.29
CA GLY A 68 5.57 -8.36 -8.59
C GLY A 68 6.46 -7.59 -7.61
N ASP A 69 7.29 -6.68 -8.11
CA ASP A 69 8.16 -5.80 -7.32
C ASP A 69 7.48 -4.48 -6.87
N TYR A 70 6.22 -4.28 -7.26
CA TYR A 70 5.48 -3.06 -6.91
C TYR A 70 4.66 -3.26 -5.63
N ILE A 71 4.91 -2.41 -4.62
CA ILE A 71 4.10 -2.34 -3.41
C ILE A 71 2.84 -1.53 -3.73
N ALA A 72 1.69 -2.21 -3.76
CA ALA A 72 0.40 -1.57 -3.94
C ALA A 72 0.00 -0.75 -2.70
N GLY A 73 0.41 -1.21 -1.52
CA GLY A 73 0.25 -0.46 -0.28
C GLY A 73 0.61 -1.28 0.95
N ILE A 74 0.88 -0.57 2.05
CA ILE A 74 0.99 -1.11 3.40
C ILE A 74 -0.09 -0.46 4.25
N PHE A 75 -0.94 -1.28 4.83
CA PHE A 75 -2.09 -0.83 5.61
C PHE A 75 -2.04 -1.45 6.99
N VAL A 76 -2.24 -0.64 8.02
CA VAL A 76 -2.16 -1.07 9.42
C VAL A 76 -3.36 -0.50 10.17
N ARG A 77 -4.06 -1.33 10.92
CA ARG A 77 -5.15 -0.90 11.80
C ARG A 77 -4.67 0.24 12.71
N ARG A 78 -5.55 1.17 13.02
CA ARG A 78 -5.22 2.37 13.80
C ARG A 78 -4.56 2.02 15.13
N GLU A 79 -5.14 1.09 15.86
CA GLU A 79 -4.70 0.64 17.18
C GLU A 79 -3.34 -0.09 17.16
N ALA A 80 -2.97 -0.65 16.02
CA ALA A 80 -1.69 -1.36 15.83
C ALA A 80 -0.58 -0.47 15.23
N ARG A 81 -0.89 0.79 14.91
CA ARG A 81 0.10 1.74 14.38
C ARG A 81 1.12 2.07 15.46
N SER A 82 2.32 2.41 15.01
CA SER A 82 3.50 2.67 15.87
C SER A 82 4.04 1.44 16.62
N GLY A 83 3.34 0.29 16.58
CA GLY A 83 3.82 -0.99 17.12
C GLY A 83 4.77 -1.74 16.18
N GLY A 84 5.23 -1.13 15.08
CA GLY A 84 6.21 -1.73 14.19
C GLY A 84 5.64 -2.69 13.14
N VAL A 85 4.32 -2.92 13.08
CA VAL A 85 3.67 -3.83 12.13
C VAL A 85 4.03 -3.51 10.68
N GLY A 86 3.88 -2.27 10.25
CA GLY A 86 4.22 -1.86 8.88
C GLY A 86 5.71 -2.04 8.55
N ARG A 87 6.60 -1.84 9.54
CA ARG A 87 8.02 -2.12 9.39
C ARG A 87 8.28 -3.58 9.15
N GLN A 88 7.73 -4.45 9.99
CA GLN A 88 7.95 -5.89 9.90
C GLN A 88 7.42 -6.44 8.58
N LEU A 89 6.26 -5.98 8.10
CA LEU A 89 5.71 -6.34 6.79
C LEU A 89 6.66 -5.92 5.65
N LEU A 90 7.18 -4.69 5.67
CA LEU A 90 8.12 -4.21 4.67
C LEU A 90 9.44 -4.97 4.71
N ASP A 91 10.00 -5.18 5.90
CA ASP A 91 11.26 -5.92 6.08
C ASP A 91 11.10 -7.38 5.60
N HIS A 92 9.97 -8.01 5.87
CA HIS A 92 9.65 -9.37 5.39
C HIS A 92 9.72 -9.46 3.86
N VAL A 93 9.07 -8.55 3.12
CA VAL A 93 9.08 -8.62 1.66
C VAL A 93 10.43 -8.23 1.04
N LYS A 94 11.24 -7.43 1.74
CA LYS A 94 12.60 -7.10 1.33
C LYS A 94 13.53 -8.30 1.34
N THR A 95 13.31 -9.29 2.19
CA THR A 95 14.18 -10.49 2.25
C THR A 95 14.14 -11.32 0.98
N SER A 96 13.06 -11.26 0.23
CA SER A 96 12.83 -12.05 -0.97
C SER A 96 12.93 -11.27 -2.29
N ARG A 97 13.24 -9.96 -2.22
CA ARG A 97 13.25 -9.06 -3.39
C ARG A 97 14.41 -8.09 -3.34
N GLY A 98 15.23 -8.08 -4.40
CA GLY A 98 16.35 -7.14 -4.55
C GLY A 98 15.92 -5.70 -4.81
N GLN A 99 14.69 -5.50 -5.31
CA GLN A 99 14.15 -4.19 -5.63
C GLN A 99 12.65 -4.14 -5.33
N LEU A 100 12.20 -3.02 -4.76
CA LEU A 100 10.78 -2.73 -4.54
C LEU A 100 10.46 -1.31 -5.05
N ARG A 101 9.28 -1.14 -5.63
CA ARG A 101 8.76 0.14 -6.14
C ARG A 101 7.42 0.46 -5.49
N LEU A 102 7.12 1.73 -5.29
CA LEU A 102 5.82 2.17 -4.77
C LEU A 102 5.51 3.61 -5.20
N GLN A 103 4.25 4.00 -5.04
CA GLN A 103 3.80 5.39 -5.18
C GLN A 103 3.17 5.87 -3.87
N VAL A 104 3.38 7.14 -3.54
CA VAL A 104 2.80 7.77 -2.35
C VAL A 104 2.24 9.14 -2.73
N TYR A 105 1.02 9.43 -2.30
CA TYR A 105 0.46 10.79 -2.44
C TYR A 105 1.29 11.80 -1.66
N ARG A 106 1.62 12.93 -2.28
CA ARG A 106 2.39 14.01 -1.62
C ARG A 106 1.76 14.47 -0.31
N LYS A 107 0.43 14.51 -0.26
CA LYS A 107 -0.32 14.89 0.93
C LYS A 107 -0.28 13.85 2.05
N ASN A 108 0.04 12.58 1.73
CA ASN A 108 0.23 11.54 2.72
C ASN A 108 1.64 11.62 3.33
N LEU A 109 1.87 12.65 4.14
CA LEU A 109 3.17 12.94 4.78
C LEU A 109 3.64 11.80 5.69
N ARG A 110 2.69 11.08 6.31
CA ARG A 110 2.99 9.95 7.19
C ARG A 110 3.60 8.78 6.41
N ALA A 111 2.98 8.38 5.31
CA ALA A 111 3.52 7.33 4.45
C ALA A 111 4.87 7.73 3.84
N ALA A 112 4.99 8.96 3.35
CA ALA A 112 6.25 9.48 2.81
C ALA A 112 7.38 9.46 3.85
N ALA A 113 7.12 9.85 5.10
CA ALA A 113 8.08 9.79 6.19
C ALA A 113 8.44 8.34 6.58
N PHE A 114 7.44 7.43 6.57
CA PHE A 114 7.66 6.02 6.85
C PHE A 114 8.66 5.41 5.87
N TYR A 115 8.40 5.55 4.56
CA TYR A 115 9.27 4.96 3.55
C TYR A 115 10.67 5.60 3.52
N ARG A 116 10.79 6.92 3.71
CA ARG A 116 12.11 7.58 3.82
C ARG A 116 13.00 7.00 4.91
N ARG A 117 12.42 6.67 6.07
CA ARG A 117 13.18 6.10 7.21
C ARG A 117 13.60 4.65 7.00
N ARG A 118 13.11 3.95 5.96
CA ARG A 118 13.25 2.50 5.81
C ARG A 118 14.17 2.06 4.68
N GLY A 119 14.94 2.93 4.08
CA GLY A 119 15.92 2.51 3.09
C GLY A 119 16.45 3.63 2.21
N SER A 120 17.38 3.29 1.34
CA SER A 120 17.90 4.18 0.32
C SER A 120 16.79 4.51 -0.66
N VAL A 121 16.27 5.73 -0.58
CA VAL A 121 15.11 6.17 -1.33
C VAL A 121 15.55 7.20 -2.33
N SER A 122 15.46 6.85 -3.60
CA SER A 122 15.50 7.81 -4.68
C SER A 122 14.09 8.34 -4.93
N TRP A 123 13.82 9.58 -4.52
CA TRP A 123 12.56 10.24 -4.78
C TRP A 123 12.58 10.90 -6.14
N ARG A 124 11.89 10.33 -7.12
CA ARG A 124 11.58 11.04 -8.37
C ARG A 124 10.18 11.60 -8.33
N ARG A 125 10.03 12.86 -8.72
CA ARG A 125 8.73 13.45 -9.02
C ARG A 125 8.25 12.86 -10.35
N ALA A 126 7.25 11.99 -10.30
CA ALA A 126 6.58 11.53 -11.51
C ALA A 126 5.36 12.44 -11.74
N TRP A 127 5.27 13.03 -12.91
CA TRP A 127 4.05 13.66 -13.40
C TRP A 127 3.16 12.55 -13.98
N ILE A 128 1.97 12.37 -13.45
CA ILE A 128 0.95 11.48 -14.01
C ILE A 128 -0.05 12.39 -14.73
N PRO A 129 -0.05 12.40 -16.07
CA PRO A 129 -0.83 13.36 -16.86
C PRO A 129 -2.34 13.33 -16.59
N ARG A 130 -2.89 12.17 -16.19
CA ARG A 130 -4.33 12.00 -15.94
C ARG A 130 -4.83 12.52 -14.59
N LEU A 131 -3.96 12.81 -13.64
CA LEU A 131 -4.37 13.16 -12.28
C LEU A 131 -4.05 14.60 -11.86
N GLY A 132 -3.39 15.40 -12.71
CA GLY A 132 -3.02 16.77 -12.34
C GLY A 132 -2.19 16.89 -11.05
N LYS A 133 -1.83 15.78 -10.40
CA LYS A 133 -1.21 15.72 -9.08
C LYS A 133 0.19 15.11 -9.15
N ARG A 134 1.13 15.70 -8.40
CA ARG A 134 2.50 15.20 -8.34
C ARG A 134 2.61 14.08 -7.30
N ASN A 135 2.91 12.86 -7.75
CA ASN A 135 3.17 11.72 -6.89
C ASN A 135 4.67 11.44 -6.81
N PHE A 136 5.10 10.78 -5.75
CA PHE A 136 6.49 10.33 -5.60
C PHE A 136 6.59 8.86 -6.00
N LEU A 137 7.57 8.55 -6.84
CA LEU A 137 7.95 7.19 -7.16
C LEU A 137 9.17 6.81 -6.32
N TRP A 138 9.11 5.68 -5.65
CA TRP A 138 10.21 5.13 -4.88
C TRP A 138 10.79 3.88 -5.57
N SER A 139 12.12 3.77 -5.57
CA SER A 139 12.85 2.59 -6.00
C SER A 139 13.97 2.29 -4.99
N GLY A 140 14.03 1.06 -4.49
CA GLY A 140 14.90 0.67 -3.39
C GLY A 140 16.37 0.45 -3.74
N ASP A 141 16.73 0.48 -5.03
CA ASP A 141 18.11 0.25 -5.50
C ASP A 141 18.85 1.54 -5.92
N GLY A 142 18.23 2.69 -5.71
CA GLY A 142 18.80 3.98 -6.15
C GLY A 142 18.76 4.19 -7.68
N THR A 143 18.33 3.22 -8.47
CA THR A 143 18.16 3.34 -9.91
C THR A 143 16.73 3.76 -10.25
N ALA A 144 16.61 4.91 -10.87
CA ALA A 144 15.32 5.39 -11.28
C ALA A 144 14.93 4.77 -12.62
N ARG A 145 14.03 3.80 -12.60
CA ARG A 145 13.32 3.37 -13.80
C ARG A 145 11.98 4.08 -13.91
N ARG A 146 11.54 4.35 -15.14
CA ARG A 146 10.20 4.93 -15.39
C ARG A 146 9.14 3.98 -14.85
N ALA A 147 8.09 4.53 -14.21
CA ALA A 147 6.93 3.77 -13.81
C ALA A 147 6.37 3.03 -15.03
N ASP A 148 6.23 1.71 -14.94
CA ASP A 148 5.65 0.91 -16.01
C ASP A 148 4.13 1.15 -16.05
N PRO A 149 3.61 1.68 -17.17
CA PRO A 149 2.18 1.98 -17.30
C PRO A 149 1.27 0.76 -17.11
N ARG A 150 1.80 -0.45 -17.26
CA ARG A 150 1.05 -1.70 -17.13
C ARG A 150 0.59 -1.97 -15.69
N TYR A 151 1.37 -1.54 -14.70
CA TYR A 151 1.01 -1.66 -13.29
C TYR A 151 0.03 -0.59 -12.83
N ALA A 152 -0.01 0.53 -13.56
CA ALA A 152 -0.92 1.62 -13.31
C ALA A 152 -2.39 1.26 -13.57
N ARG A 153 -2.67 0.30 -14.44
CA ARG A 153 -4.03 -0.07 -14.88
C ARG A 153 -4.68 -1.21 -14.08
N ARG A 154 -3.93 -1.93 -13.23
CA ARG A 154 -4.45 -3.14 -12.57
C ARG A 154 -4.97 -2.95 -11.14
N MET A 155 -4.61 -1.86 -10.49
CA MET A 155 -5.20 -1.44 -9.22
C MET A 155 -5.39 0.08 -9.26
N ASP A 156 -6.37 0.52 -10.01
CA ASP A 156 -6.70 1.94 -10.14
C ASP A 156 -7.41 2.44 -8.88
N ILE A 157 -6.64 2.55 -7.80
CA ILE A 157 -7.01 3.31 -6.59
C ILE A 157 -6.77 4.82 -6.86
N ARG A 158 -6.79 5.24 -8.13
CA ARG A 158 -6.17 6.48 -8.60
C ARG A 158 -7.10 7.54 -9.09
N GLU A 159 -8.33 7.24 -9.32
CA GLU A 159 -9.24 8.25 -9.86
C GLU A 159 -10.06 8.90 -8.77
N VAL A 160 -9.55 10.01 -8.27
CA VAL A 160 -10.43 11.10 -7.83
C VAL A 160 -9.96 12.37 -8.51
N ASP A 161 -10.65 12.71 -9.58
CA ASP A 161 -10.73 14.08 -10.04
C ASP A 161 -11.71 14.86 -9.18
N THR A 162 -11.24 15.91 -8.61
CA THR A 162 -11.91 17.22 -8.47
C THR A 162 -10.86 18.29 -8.32
#